data_fccba2fab274fa6a88efd9aafd1e67dc
#
_entry.id   fccba2fab274fa6a88efd9aafd1e67dc
#
_cell.length_a   1.000
_cell.length_b   1.000
_cell.length_c   1.000
_cell.angle_alpha   90.00
_cell.angle_beta   90.00
_cell.angle_gamma   90.00
#
_symmetry.space_group_name_H-M   'P 1'
#
loop_
_entity.id
_entity.type
_entity.pdbx_description
1 polymer ?
#
loop_
_entity_poly.entity_id
_entity_poly.type
_entity_poly.pdbx_seq_one_letter_code
_entity_poly.pdbx_strand_id
1 'polypeptide(L)'
;MLQQLVNGLILGSVYALLALGYTMVYGIIKLINFAHGDIYMVGAFMGYFLLNSWKVNFFVALLLAMVGTAILGVVIEYLAYRPLRHSTRIAALITAIGVSFLLEYGMVFFVGANTRSFPQVIKTVRYNFGPISISNIQLMILGVSVFLMVTLQFIIQKTKMGKAMRAVSVDSDAAQLMGINVNRTISFTLALGSALAGAGGVLIGLYYNSIEPLMGMTPGIKAFVAAVLGGIGIIPGAALGGFVIGLLETFATAIGLSDFRDAIVYAILIVILLIRPAGILGKNVKEKV
;
A
#
# COMPACT_ATOMS: atom_id res chain seq x y z
N MET A 1 -7.18 -22.42 -14.35
CA MET A 1 -7.94 -21.16 -14.23
C MET A 1 -8.38 -20.86 -12.80
N LEU A 2 -9.10 -21.76 -12.09
CA LEU A 2 -9.55 -21.53 -10.70
C LEU A 2 -8.39 -21.26 -9.72
N GLN A 3 -7.26 -21.99 -9.85
CA GLN A 3 -6.07 -21.74 -9.03
C GLN A 3 -5.52 -20.32 -9.21
N GLN A 4 -5.56 -19.79 -10.42
CA GLN A 4 -5.06 -18.43 -10.71
C GLN A 4 -5.97 -17.35 -10.13
N LEU A 5 -7.29 -17.60 -10.06
CA LEU A 5 -8.21 -16.71 -9.34
C LEU A 5 -7.82 -16.60 -7.86
N VAL A 6 -7.55 -17.74 -7.21
CA VAL A 6 -7.13 -17.75 -5.81
C VAL A 6 -5.80 -17.00 -5.62
N ASN A 7 -4.80 -17.31 -6.44
CA ASN A 7 -3.50 -16.66 -6.38
C ASN A 7 -3.62 -15.13 -6.62
N GLY A 8 -4.47 -14.74 -7.59
CA GLY A 8 -4.73 -13.33 -7.89
C GLY A 8 -5.45 -12.58 -6.77
N LEU A 9 -6.39 -13.23 -6.09
CA LEU A 9 -7.04 -12.65 -4.92
C LEU A 9 -6.06 -12.44 -3.76
N ILE A 10 -5.15 -13.38 -3.54
CA ILE A 10 -4.13 -13.27 -2.49
C ILE A 10 -3.16 -12.13 -2.78
N LEU A 11 -2.58 -12.10 -3.98
CA LEU A 11 -1.67 -11.04 -4.41
C LEU A 11 -2.40 -9.69 -4.44
N GLY A 12 -3.61 -9.67 -4.97
CA GLY A 12 -4.47 -8.50 -5.03
C GLY A 12 -4.84 -7.94 -3.65
N SER A 13 -4.97 -8.80 -2.62
CA SER A 13 -5.22 -8.33 -1.26
C SER A 13 -4.05 -7.53 -0.68
N VAL A 14 -2.81 -7.87 -1.03
CA VAL A 14 -1.62 -7.09 -0.63
C VAL A 14 -1.55 -5.78 -1.41
N TYR A 15 -1.78 -5.82 -2.73
CA TYR A 15 -1.86 -4.59 -3.51
C TYR A 15 -2.99 -3.66 -3.04
N ALA A 16 -4.11 -4.21 -2.59
CA ALA A 16 -5.19 -3.44 -2.00
C ALA A 16 -4.76 -2.70 -0.71
N LEU A 17 -3.96 -3.34 0.18
CA LEU A 17 -3.43 -2.66 1.36
C LEU A 17 -2.56 -1.45 1.00
N LEU A 18 -1.66 -1.61 0.02
CA LEU A 18 -0.82 -0.51 -0.45
C LEU A 18 -1.66 0.58 -1.13
N ALA A 19 -2.60 0.19 -2.00
CA ALA A 19 -3.48 1.12 -2.71
C ALA A 19 -4.36 1.93 -1.76
N LEU A 20 -4.80 1.33 -0.65
CA LEU A 20 -5.52 2.02 0.41
C LEU A 20 -4.67 3.10 1.07
N GLY A 21 -3.38 2.82 1.33
CA GLY A 21 -2.45 3.82 1.84
C GLY A 21 -2.29 5.00 0.89
N TYR A 22 -2.07 4.74 -0.41
CA TYR A 22 -2.01 5.79 -1.44
C TYR A 22 -3.29 6.61 -1.52
N THR A 23 -4.42 5.95 -1.60
CA THR A 23 -5.73 6.60 -1.74
C THR A 23 -6.06 7.50 -0.55
N MET A 24 -5.71 7.10 0.66
CA MET A 24 -5.94 7.90 1.86
C MET A 24 -5.06 9.15 1.88
N VAL A 25 -3.78 9.00 1.61
CA VAL A 25 -2.83 10.11 1.60
C VAL A 25 -3.22 11.12 0.52
N TYR A 26 -3.44 10.65 -0.71
CA TYR A 26 -3.87 11.52 -1.80
C TYR A 26 -5.22 12.17 -1.54
N GLY A 27 -6.18 11.44 -0.97
CA GLY A 27 -7.51 11.96 -0.67
C GLY A 27 -7.49 13.19 0.25
N ILE A 28 -6.49 13.28 1.14
CA ILE A 28 -6.39 14.37 2.13
C ILE A 28 -5.38 15.45 1.72
N ILE A 29 -4.19 15.05 1.26
CA ILE A 29 -3.09 16.00 0.99
C ILE A 29 -3.07 16.43 -0.48
N LYS A 30 -3.74 15.68 -1.38
CA LYS A 30 -3.72 15.85 -2.84
C LYS A 30 -2.32 15.74 -3.46
N LEU A 31 -1.41 15.05 -2.77
CA LEU A 31 -0.03 14.79 -3.22
C LEU A 31 0.19 13.28 -3.35
N ILE A 32 0.91 12.89 -4.40
CA ILE A 32 1.31 11.50 -4.62
C ILE A 32 2.58 11.25 -3.80
N ASN A 33 2.53 10.26 -2.93
CA ASN A 33 3.68 9.85 -2.11
C ASN A 33 4.42 8.69 -2.79
N PHE A 34 5.41 8.98 -3.64
CA PHE A 34 6.21 7.93 -4.29
C PHE A 34 7.01 7.07 -3.31
N ALA A 35 7.41 7.61 -2.15
CA ALA A 35 8.10 6.84 -1.11
C ALA A 35 7.23 5.78 -0.40
N HIS A 36 5.93 5.68 -0.76
CA HIS A 36 5.03 4.72 -0.11
C HIS A 36 5.40 3.26 -0.38
N GLY A 37 5.90 2.96 -1.59
CA GLY A 37 6.45 1.66 -1.91
C GLY A 37 7.69 1.31 -1.10
N ASP A 38 8.53 2.31 -0.79
CA ASP A 38 9.74 2.10 0.00
C ASP A 38 9.43 1.92 1.49
N ILE A 39 8.36 2.55 1.98
CA ILE A 39 7.84 2.25 3.34
C ILE A 39 7.40 0.78 3.44
N TYR A 40 6.79 0.24 2.40
CA TYR A 40 6.47 -1.19 2.32
C TYR A 40 7.74 -2.05 2.36
N MET A 41 8.78 -1.70 1.60
CA MET A 41 10.10 -2.36 1.65
C MET A 41 10.69 -2.30 3.06
N VAL A 42 10.71 -1.13 3.69
CA VAL A 42 11.21 -0.97 5.08
C VAL A 42 10.41 -1.84 6.04
N GLY A 43 9.08 -1.95 5.87
CA GLY A 43 8.22 -2.84 6.64
C GLY A 43 8.62 -4.31 6.51
N ALA A 44 8.91 -4.77 5.29
CA ALA A 44 9.39 -6.13 5.03
C ALA A 44 10.72 -6.41 5.76
N PHE A 45 11.67 -5.48 5.71
CA PHE A 45 12.94 -5.61 6.42
C PHE A 45 12.78 -5.53 7.95
N MET A 46 11.90 -4.67 8.48
CA MET A 46 11.58 -4.67 9.91
C MET A 46 11.02 -6.03 10.34
N GLY A 47 10.06 -6.59 9.58
CA GLY A 47 9.54 -7.93 9.83
C GLY A 47 10.64 -9.00 9.78
N TYR A 48 11.52 -8.93 8.79
CA TYR A 48 12.66 -9.83 8.66
C TYR A 48 13.55 -9.80 9.91
N PHE A 49 13.99 -8.63 10.37
CA PHE A 49 14.86 -8.52 11.53
C PHE A 49 14.17 -8.96 12.82
N LEU A 50 12.90 -8.63 13.01
CA LEU A 50 12.12 -9.06 14.17
C LEU A 50 11.97 -10.58 14.23
N LEU A 51 11.75 -11.24 13.10
CA LEU A 51 11.59 -12.68 13.02
C LEU A 51 12.92 -13.43 13.08
N ASN A 52 13.96 -12.94 12.37
CA ASN A 52 15.24 -13.61 12.24
C ASN A 52 16.15 -13.39 13.45
N SER A 53 16.30 -12.12 13.89
CA SER A 53 17.25 -11.75 14.94
C SER A 53 16.62 -11.84 16.33
N TRP A 54 15.38 -11.34 16.48
CA TRP A 54 14.71 -11.29 17.78
C TRP A 54 13.79 -12.48 18.02
N LYS A 55 13.55 -13.33 17.00
CA LYS A 55 12.74 -14.56 17.06
C LYS A 55 11.35 -14.35 17.69
N VAL A 56 10.76 -13.17 17.52
CA VAL A 56 9.41 -12.90 18.01
C VAL A 56 8.34 -13.64 17.20
N ASN A 57 7.16 -13.82 17.78
CA ASN A 57 6.02 -14.41 17.07
C ASN A 57 5.63 -13.55 15.85
N PHE A 58 5.16 -14.21 14.77
CA PHE A 58 4.79 -13.56 13.51
C PHE A 58 3.82 -12.38 13.69
N PHE A 59 2.75 -12.55 14.47
CA PHE A 59 1.77 -11.47 14.67
C PHE A 59 2.35 -10.29 15.45
N VAL A 60 3.25 -10.55 16.41
CA VAL A 60 3.97 -9.50 17.13
C VAL A 60 4.92 -8.77 16.18
N ALA A 61 5.66 -9.50 15.34
CA ALA A 61 6.54 -8.91 14.33
C ALA A 61 5.76 -8.06 13.33
N LEU A 62 4.59 -8.52 12.88
CA LEU A 62 3.69 -7.77 12.01
C LEU A 62 3.24 -6.46 12.67
N LEU A 63 2.76 -6.50 13.91
CA LEU A 63 2.32 -5.30 14.64
C LEU A 63 3.47 -4.33 14.88
N LEU A 64 4.65 -4.81 15.28
CA LEU A 64 5.82 -3.96 15.49
C LEU A 64 6.32 -3.33 14.18
N ALA A 65 6.29 -4.06 13.06
CA ALA A 65 6.60 -3.53 11.74
C ALA A 65 5.59 -2.44 11.33
N MET A 66 4.29 -2.67 11.58
CA MET A 66 3.25 -1.66 11.33
C MET A 66 3.46 -0.39 12.17
N VAL A 67 3.80 -0.53 13.45
CA VAL A 67 4.10 0.62 14.32
C VAL A 67 5.36 1.34 13.86
N GLY A 68 6.42 0.62 13.54
CA GLY A 68 7.68 1.19 13.05
C GLY A 68 7.49 1.96 11.75
N THR A 69 6.78 1.38 10.79
CA THR A 69 6.46 2.06 9.52
C THR A 69 5.48 3.22 9.70
N ALA A 70 4.54 3.15 10.66
CA ALA A 70 3.68 4.28 11.02
C ALA A 70 4.51 5.46 11.55
N ILE A 71 5.47 5.20 12.44
CA ILE A 71 6.39 6.22 12.95
C ILE A 71 7.23 6.81 11.81
N LEU A 72 7.78 5.96 10.93
CA LEU A 72 8.53 6.39 9.76
C LEU A 72 7.68 7.30 8.87
N GLY A 73 6.42 6.95 8.60
CA GLY A 73 5.51 7.77 7.82
C GLY A 73 5.24 9.13 8.45
N VAL A 74 5.09 9.20 9.78
CA VAL A 74 4.96 10.48 10.51
C VAL A 74 6.24 11.31 10.43
N VAL A 75 7.41 10.69 10.54
CA VAL A 75 8.71 11.35 10.42
C VAL A 75 8.88 11.95 9.02
N ILE A 76 8.57 11.18 7.98
CA ILE A 76 8.60 11.65 6.59
C ILE A 76 7.63 12.83 6.38
N GLU A 77 6.42 12.71 6.93
CA GLU A 77 5.45 13.81 6.88
C GLU A 77 6.00 15.07 7.52
N TYR A 78 6.50 14.95 8.74
CA TYR A 78 6.96 16.08 9.52
C TYR A 78 8.18 16.79 8.90
N LEU A 79 9.17 16.01 8.42
CA LEU A 79 10.43 16.54 7.90
C LEU A 79 10.36 16.93 6.43
N ALA A 80 9.65 16.16 5.59
CA ALA A 80 9.67 16.31 4.14
C ALA A 80 8.41 16.96 3.57
N TYR A 81 7.20 16.52 3.99
CA TYR A 81 5.98 16.97 3.33
C TYR A 81 5.33 18.18 3.99
N ARG A 82 5.39 18.27 5.30
CA ARG A 82 4.78 19.37 6.06
C ARG A 82 5.33 20.75 5.68
N PRO A 83 6.65 20.93 5.52
CA PRO A 83 7.21 22.22 5.09
C PRO A 83 6.79 22.63 3.68
N LEU A 84 6.44 21.65 2.82
CA LEU A 84 6.12 21.87 1.42
C LEU A 84 4.63 21.97 1.10
N ARG A 85 3.75 21.97 2.10
CA ARG A 85 2.29 22.02 1.88
C ARG A 85 1.80 23.27 1.15
N HIS A 86 2.51 24.38 1.31
CA HIS A 86 2.21 25.66 0.66
C HIS A 86 3.16 25.93 -0.52
N SER A 87 3.98 24.98 -0.92
CA SER A 87 4.88 25.09 -2.06
C SER A 87 4.22 24.57 -3.35
N THR A 88 4.95 24.63 -4.45
CA THR A 88 4.47 24.12 -5.74
C THR A 88 4.31 22.60 -5.71
N ARG A 89 3.36 22.06 -6.49
CA ARG A 89 3.14 20.60 -6.61
C ARG A 89 4.42 19.88 -7.09
N ILE A 90 5.23 20.54 -7.90
CA ILE A 90 6.51 20.01 -8.41
C ILE A 90 7.51 19.84 -7.27
N ALA A 91 7.65 20.82 -6.37
CA ALA A 91 8.56 20.73 -5.23
C ALA A 91 8.22 19.54 -4.32
N ALA A 92 6.93 19.36 -4.03
CA ALA A 92 6.47 18.22 -3.22
C ALA A 92 6.73 16.87 -3.93
N LEU A 93 6.53 16.79 -5.25
CA LEU A 93 6.78 15.59 -6.04
C LEU A 93 8.27 15.22 -6.06
N ILE A 94 9.16 16.20 -6.33
CA ILE A 94 10.62 15.99 -6.32
C ILE A 94 11.08 15.55 -4.93
N THR A 95 10.54 16.14 -3.87
CA THR A 95 10.87 15.74 -2.50
C THR A 95 10.40 14.31 -2.21
N ALA A 96 9.22 13.90 -2.69
CA ALA A 96 8.75 12.53 -2.53
C ALA A 96 9.69 11.52 -3.22
N ILE A 97 10.19 11.84 -4.43
CA ILE A 97 11.18 11.03 -5.13
C ILE A 97 12.52 11.02 -4.37
N GLY A 98 12.95 12.17 -3.84
CA GLY A 98 14.17 12.25 -3.02
C GLY A 98 14.09 11.40 -1.75
N VAL A 99 12.93 11.38 -1.07
CA VAL A 99 12.69 10.50 0.10
C VAL A 99 12.69 9.03 -0.32
N SER A 100 12.11 8.70 -1.48
CA SER A 100 12.15 7.34 -2.05
C SER A 100 13.58 6.85 -2.20
N PHE A 101 14.42 7.59 -2.93
CA PHE A 101 15.83 7.26 -3.08
C PHE A 101 16.61 7.20 -1.77
N LEU A 102 16.31 8.09 -0.83
CA LEU A 102 16.93 8.04 0.50
C LEU A 102 16.62 6.73 1.23
N LEU A 103 15.38 6.24 1.16
CA LEU A 103 14.99 4.97 1.77
C LEU A 103 15.61 3.78 1.04
N GLU A 104 15.58 3.75 -0.31
CA GLU A 104 16.15 2.68 -1.13
C GLU A 104 17.67 2.54 -0.90
N TYR A 105 18.41 3.61 -1.17
CA TYR A 105 19.87 3.58 -1.03
C TYR A 105 20.33 3.55 0.43
N GLY A 106 19.55 4.12 1.35
CA GLY A 106 19.76 3.94 2.77
C GLY A 106 19.67 2.46 3.17
N MET A 107 18.66 1.74 2.69
CA MET A 107 18.55 0.30 2.93
C MET A 107 19.70 -0.48 2.29
N VAL A 108 20.09 -0.16 1.06
CA VAL A 108 21.26 -0.77 0.41
C VAL A 108 22.53 -0.54 1.23
N PHE A 109 22.72 0.65 1.79
CA PHE A 109 23.89 1.00 2.62
C PHE A 109 23.92 0.19 3.93
N PHE A 110 22.79 0.10 4.65
CA PHE A 110 22.76 -0.56 5.96
C PHE A 110 22.65 -2.10 5.88
N VAL A 111 21.97 -2.62 4.86
CA VAL A 111 21.61 -4.03 4.78
C VAL A 111 22.39 -4.76 3.65
N GLY A 112 22.95 -4.02 2.70
CA GLY A 112 23.55 -4.54 1.48
C GLY A 112 22.53 -4.74 0.35
N ALA A 113 23.00 -4.88 -0.88
CA ALA A 113 22.17 -4.99 -2.09
C ALA A 113 21.60 -6.40 -2.36
N ASN A 114 22.00 -7.39 -1.57
CA ASN A 114 21.67 -8.79 -1.84
C ASN A 114 20.24 -9.14 -1.38
N THR A 115 19.57 -9.96 -2.16
CA THR A 115 18.30 -10.60 -1.77
C THR A 115 18.51 -11.48 -0.54
N ARG A 116 17.60 -11.39 0.44
CA ARG A 116 17.61 -12.19 1.66
C ARG A 116 16.42 -13.12 1.71
N SER A 117 16.66 -14.35 2.19
CA SER A 117 15.58 -15.31 2.43
C SER A 117 14.76 -14.88 3.66
N PHE A 118 13.45 -14.74 3.49
CA PHE A 118 12.55 -14.39 4.59
C PHE A 118 12.31 -15.60 5.49
N PRO A 119 12.34 -15.47 6.84
CA PRO A 119 12.23 -16.60 7.76
C PRO A 119 10.88 -17.33 7.63
N GLN A 120 10.93 -18.65 7.45
CA GLN A 120 9.74 -19.50 7.44
C GLN A 120 9.32 -19.86 8.88
N VAL A 121 8.68 -18.92 9.57
CA VAL A 121 8.24 -19.12 10.97
C VAL A 121 6.93 -19.91 11.09
N ILE A 122 6.24 -20.13 9.99
CA ILE A 122 4.97 -20.86 9.92
C ILE A 122 5.16 -22.09 9.02
N LYS A 123 4.91 -23.29 9.57
CA LYS A 123 4.92 -24.51 8.75
C LYS A 123 3.87 -24.43 7.67
N THR A 124 4.28 -24.60 6.42
CA THR A 124 3.37 -24.59 5.27
C THR A 124 2.58 -25.89 5.22
N VAL A 125 1.27 -25.79 5.41
CA VAL A 125 0.32 -26.88 5.18
C VAL A 125 -0.51 -26.53 3.95
N ARG A 126 -0.65 -27.48 3.02
CA ARG A 126 -1.45 -27.29 1.81
C ARG A 126 -2.77 -28.06 1.93
N TYR A 127 -3.85 -27.36 1.66
CA TYR A 127 -5.18 -27.94 1.59
C TYR A 127 -5.57 -28.07 0.11
N ASN A 128 -5.86 -29.28 -0.32
CA ASN A 128 -6.23 -29.59 -1.70
C ASN A 128 -7.75 -29.79 -1.78
N PHE A 129 -8.41 -28.91 -2.53
CA PHE A 129 -9.85 -28.97 -2.81
C PHE A 129 -10.04 -29.21 -4.31
N GLY A 130 -9.88 -30.46 -4.75
CA GLY A 130 -9.95 -30.83 -6.17
C GLY A 130 -8.88 -30.10 -7.00
N PRO A 131 -9.26 -29.21 -7.93
CA PRO A 131 -8.31 -28.50 -8.80
C PRO A 131 -7.63 -27.29 -8.11
N ILE A 132 -7.99 -26.99 -6.86
CA ILE A 132 -7.47 -25.84 -6.12
C ILE A 132 -6.61 -26.34 -4.95
N SER A 133 -5.39 -25.79 -4.85
CA SER A 133 -4.49 -26.00 -3.70
C SER A 133 -4.22 -24.68 -3.02
N ILE A 134 -4.57 -24.56 -1.74
CA ILE A 134 -4.40 -23.34 -0.94
C ILE A 134 -3.53 -23.66 0.26
N SER A 135 -2.50 -22.84 0.52
CA SER A 135 -1.69 -22.97 1.72
C SER A 135 -2.32 -22.18 2.89
N ASN A 136 -2.03 -22.64 4.12
CA ASN A 136 -2.38 -21.90 5.34
C ASN A 136 -1.80 -20.47 5.34
N ILE A 137 -0.59 -20.28 4.78
CA ILE A 137 0.04 -18.95 4.63
C ILE A 137 -0.81 -18.05 3.72
N GLN A 138 -1.29 -18.57 2.60
CA GLN A 138 -2.15 -17.84 1.67
C GLN A 138 -3.48 -17.42 2.33
N LEU A 139 -4.11 -18.33 3.08
CA LEU A 139 -5.33 -18.02 3.84
C LEU A 139 -5.07 -16.96 4.90
N MET A 140 -3.93 -17.03 5.59
CA MET A 140 -3.55 -16.05 6.59
C MET A 140 -3.30 -14.67 5.96
N ILE A 141 -2.59 -14.59 4.83
CA ILE A 141 -2.36 -13.32 4.12
C ILE A 141 -3.70 -12.67 3.74
N LEU A 142 -4.60 -13.45 3.13
CA LEU A 142 -5.92 -12.95 2.75
C LEU A 142 -6.73 -12.51 3.99
N GLY A 143 -6.75 -13.32 5.04
CA GLY A 143 -7.47 -13.03 6.29
C GLY A 143 -6.96 -11.77 6.97
N VAL A 144 -5.63 -11.62 7.13
CA VAL A 144 -5.00 -10.43 7.72
C VAL A 144 -5.27 -9.20 6.86
N SER A 145 -5.12 -9.32 5.53
CA SER A 145 -5.36 -8.20 4.62
C SER A 145 -6.81 -7.71 4.70
N VAL A 146 -7.78 -8.62 4.64
CA VAL A 146 -9.21 -8.27 4.76
C VAL A 146 -9.50 -7.67 6.13
N PHE A 147 -8.96 -8.23 7.20
CA PHE A 147 -9.12 -7.69 8.56
C PHE A 147 -8.60 -6.25 8.66
N LEU A 148 -7.41 -5.97 8.11
CA LEU A 148 -6.83 -4.62 8.10
C LEU A 148 -7.65 -3.65 7.25
N MET A 149 -8.17 -4.08 6.09
CA MET A 149 -9.05 -3.27 5.25
C MET A 149 -10.35 -2.90 5.97
N VAL A 150 -10.99 -3.88 6.64
CA VAL A 150 -12.23 -3.66 7.41
C VAL A 150 -11.96 -2.74 8.59
N THR A 151 -10.86 -2.95 9.31
CA THR A 151 -10.43 -2.10 10.43
C THR A 151 -10.20 -0.65 9.97
N LEU A 152 -9.51 -0.47 8.85
CA LEU A 152 -9.32 0.85 8.26
C LEU A 152 -10.64 1.52 7.92
N GLN A 153 -11.54 0.81 7.23
CA GLN A 153 -12.85 1.30 6.86
C GLN A 153 -13.66 1.72 8.10
N PHE A 154 -13.60 0.92 9.18
CA PHE A 154 -14.22 1.26 10.45
C PHE A 154 -13.62 2.52 11.07
N ILE A 155 -12.29 2.66 11.11
CA ILE A 155 -11.61 3.85 11.63
C ILE A 155 -12.08 5.09 10.89
N ILE A 156 -12.11 5.06 9.55
CA ILE A 156 -12.45 6.21 8.74
C ILE A 156 -13.93 6.57 8.84
N GLN A 157 -14.83 5.57 8.89
CA GLN A 157 -16.27 5.86 8.89
C GLN A 157 -16.83 6.18 10.28
N LYS A 158 -16.33 5.50 11.31
CA LYS A 158 -16.98 5.51 12.63
C LYS A 158 -16.25 6.32 13.70
N THR A 159 -14.94 6.63 13.54
CA THR A 159 -14.18 7.34 14.58
C THR A 159 -14.22 8.86 14.42
N LYS A 160 -13.91 9.59 15.51
CA LYS A 160 -13.76 11.06 15.49
C LYS A 160 -12.63 11.49 14.54
N MET A 161 -11.50 10.74 14.54
CA MET A 161 -10.38 11.04 13.64
C MET A 161 -10.77 10.79 12.17
N GLY A 162 -11.52 9.74 11.87
CA GLY A 162 -12.05 9.49 10.52
C GLY A 162 -13.00 10.59 10.04
N LYS A 163 -13.82 11.18 10.94
CA LYS A 163 -14.63 12.37 10.61
C LYS A 163 -13.73 13.57 10.27
N ALA A 164 -12.69 13.80 11.07
CA ALA A 164 -11.70 14.85 10.81
C ALA A 164 -11.00 14.65 9.46
N MET A 165 -10.57 13.41 9.14
CA MET A 165 -9.97 13.08 7.85
C MET A 165 -10.90 13.43 6.68
N ARG A 166 -12.18 13.06 6.75
CA ARG A 166 -13.14 13.37 5.69
C ARG A 166 -13.42 14.87 5.58
N ALA A 167 -13.48 15.61 6.70
CA ALA A 167 -13.65 17.05 6.68
C ALA A 167 -12.46 17.75 6.00
N VAL A 168 -11.23 17.40 6.40
CA VAL A 168 -9.98 17.94 5.82
C VAL A 168 -9.85 17.59 4.33
N SER A 169 -10.35 16.42 3.89
CA SER A 169 -10.28 16.02 2.48
C SER A 169 -11.21 16.85 1.57
N VAL A 170 -12.27 17.44 2.12
CA VAL A 170 -13.21 18.31 1.38
C VAL A 170 -12.67 19.74 1.34
N ASP A 171 -12.36 20.30 2.52
CA ASP A 171 -11.85 21.67 2.67
C ASP A 171 -11.04 21.76 3.96
N SER A 172 -9.72 21.94 3.81
CA SER A 172 -8.78 22.01 4.94
C SER A 172 -8.97 23.28 5.76
N ASP A 173 -9.27 24.41 5.11
CA ASP A 173 -9.38 25.71 5.75
C ASP A 173 -10.69 25.81 6.53
N ALA A 174 -11.80 25.39 5.92
CA ALA A 174 -13.08 25.26 6.62
C ALA A 174 -13.00 24.30 7.81
N ALA A 175 -12.31 23.15 7.66
CA ALA A 175 -12.10 22.21 8.75
C ALA A 175 -11.30 22.83 9.91
N GLN A 176 -10.28 23.63 9.60
CA GLN A 176 -9.50 24.36 10.61
C GLN A 176 -10.34 25.39 11.35
N LEU A 177 -11.19 26.14 10.66
CA LEU A 177 -12.13 27.09 11.29
C LEU A 177 -13.12 26.41 12.22
N MET A 178 -13.48 25.16 11.94
CA MET A 178 -14.32 24.32 12.81
C MET A 178 -13.55 23.64 13.96
N GLY A 179 -12.30 24.04 14.20
CA GLY A 179 -11.47 23.54 15.31
C GLY A 179 -10.76 22.21 15.05
N ILE A 180 -10.75 21.70 13.81
CA ILE A 180 -10.03 20.48 13.47
C ILE A 180 -8.53 20.79 13.28
N ASN A 181 -7.66 20.08 14.01
CA ASN A 181 -6.21 20.20 13.81
C ASN A 181 -5.80 19.45 12.55
N VAL A 182 -5.64 20.19 11.45
CA VAL A 182 -5.30 19.69 10.12
C VAL A 182 -3.96 18.94 10.15
N ASN A 183 -2.95 19.49 10.85
CA ASN A 183 -1.61 18.85 10.94
C ASN A 183 -1.69 17.46 11.58
N ARG A 184 -2.38 17.35 12.73
CA ARG A 184 -2.54 16.07 13.42
C ARG A 184 -3.35 15.07 12.58
N THR A 185 -4.34 15.54 11.84
CA THR A 185 -5.15 14.69 10.96
C THR A 185 -4.32 14.13 9.81
N ILE A 186 -3.48 14.94 9.20
CA ILE A 186 -2.59 14.52 8.11
C ILE A 186 -1.54 13.52 8.62
N SER A 187 -0.85 13.83 9.73
CA SER A 187 0.14 12.92 10.33
C SER A 187 -0.48 11.56 10.67
N PHE A 188 -1.70 11.55 11.23
CA PHE A 188 -2.41 10.31 11.52
C PHE A 188 -2.77 9.52 10.23
N THR A 189 -3.14 10.21 9.17
CA THR A 189 -3.43 9.58 7.87
C THR A 189 -2.19 8.89 7.29
N LEU A 190 -1.03 9.58 7.31
CA LEU A 190 0.22 8.99 6.85
C LEU A 190 0.65 7.82 7.75
N ALA A 191 0.46 7.94 9.07
CA ALA A 191 0.73 6.83 9.99
C ALA A 191 -0.07 5.57 9.63
N LEU A 192 -1.39 5.71 9.39
CA LEU A 192 -2.25 4.60 8.99
C LEU A 192 -1.85 4.01 7.64
N GLY A 193 -1.64 4.87 6.63
CA GLY A 193 -1.21 4.42 5.31
C GLY A 193 0.11 3.67 5.36
N SER A 194 1.09 4.22 6.08
CA SER A 194 2.41 3.60 6.26
C SER A 194 2.35 2.29 7.05
N ALA A 195 1.46 2.19 8.07
CA ALA A 195 1.22 0.94 8.78
C ALA A 195 0.70 -0.16 7.85
N LEU A 196 -0.24 0.17 6.95
CA LEU A 196 -0.76 -0.79 5.96
C LEU A 196 0.31 -1.20 4.96
N ALA A 197 1.14 -0.25 4.50
CA ALA A 197 2.28 -0.56 3.64
C ALA A 197 3.26 -1.51 4.35
N GLY A 198 3.61 -1.24 5.60
CA GLY A 198 4.46 -2.11 6.40
C GLY A 198 3.89 -3.52 6.57
N ALA A 199 2.59 -3.63 6.84
CA ALA A 199 1.91 -4.92 6.88
C ALA A 199 2.01 -5.66 5.55
N GLY A 200 1.72 -4.97 4.43
CA GLY A 200 1.86 -5.53 3.08
C GLY A 200 3.27 -6.06 2.81
N GLY A 201 4.31 -5.32 3.24
CA GLY A 201 5.71 -5.72 3.11
C GLY A 201 6.04 -7.02 3.85
N VAL A 202 5.60 -7.15 5.10
CA VAL A 202 5.79 -8.39 5.89
C VAL A 202 5.05 -9.56 5.25
N LEU A 203 3.80 -9.36 4.81
CA LEU A 203 2.97 -10.40 4.19
C LEU A 203 3.56 -10.89 2.87
N ILE A 204 4.10 -9.99 2.04
CA ILE A 204 4.70 -10.39 0.75
C ILE A 204 6.05 -11.06 0.96
N GLY A 205 6.85 -10.61 1.94
CA GLY A 205 8.08 -11.28 2.35
C GLY A 205 7.82 -12.75 2.73
N LEU A 206 6.75 -12.99 3.50
CA LEU A 206 6.32 -14.34 3.85
C LEU A 206 5.80 -15.13 2.63
N TYR A 207 5.11 -14.46 1.68
CA TYR A 207 4.54 -15.10 0.49
C TYR A 207 5.62 -15.58 -0.48
N TYR A 208 6.60 -14.72 -0.78
CA TYR A 208 7.69 -15.05 -1.72
C TYR A 208 8.91 -15.66 -1.06
N ASN A 209 8.97 -15.73 0.27
CA ASN A 209 10.14 -16.18 1.05
C ASN A 209 11.42 -15.40 0.72
N SER A 210 11.33 -14.22 0.18
CA SER A 210 12.47 -13.39 -0.21
C SER A 210 12.14 -11.91 -0.08
N ILE A 211 13.14 -11.12 0.28
CA ILE A 211 13.10 -9.66 0.33
C ILE A 211 14.37 -9.08 -0.26
N GLU A 212 14.26 -7.93 -0.89
CA GLU A 212 15.39 -7.20 -1.45
C GLU A 212 15.26 -5.69 -1.22
N PRO A 213 16.36 -4.92 -1.15
CA PRO A 213 16.33 -3.49 -0.81
C PRO A 213 15.62 -2.59 -1.83
N LEU A 214 15.39 -3.05 -3.04
CA LEU A 214 14.68 -2.28 -4.08
C LEU A 214 13.28 -2.83 -4.38
N MET A 215 12.79 -3.78 -3.56
CA MET A 215 11.49 -4.43 -3.78
C MET A 215 10.29 -3.50 -3.67
N GLY A 216 10.46 -2.28 -3.18
CA GLY A 216 9.38 -1.31 -2.99
C GLY A 216 8.89 -0.66 -4.28
N MET A 217 9.77 -0.45 -5.26
CA MET A 217 9.51 0.33 -6.45
C MET A 217 8.35 -0.24 -7.28
N THR A 218 8.46 -1.49 -7.73
CA THR A 218 7.45 -2.11 -8.61
C THR A 218 6.08 -2.26 -7.94
N PRO A 219 5.95 -2.86 -6.72
CA PRO A 219 4.68 -2.92 -6.02
C PRO A 219 4.12 -1.54 -5.66
N GLY A 220 4.99 -0.57 -5.37
CA GLY A 220 4.59 0.82 -5.12
C GLY A 220 3.87 1.43 -6.32
N ILE A 221 4.45 1.35 -7.52
CA ILE A 221 3.82 1.85 -8.75
C ILE A 221 2.52 1.08 -9.04
N LYS A 222 2.50 -0.25 -8.93
CA LYS A 222 1.28 -1.05 -9.14
C LYS A 222 0.16 -0.69 -8.17
N ALA A 223 0.49 -0.44 -6.91
CA ALA A 223 -0.49 0.00 -5.92
C ALA A 223 -1.03 1.41 -6.22
N PHE A 224 -0.19 2.30 -6.72
CA PHE A 224 -0.65 3.60 -7.22
C PHE A 224 -1.60 3.42 -8.42
N VAL A 225 -1.24 2.56 -9.39
CA VAL A 225 -2.12 2.18 -10.51
C VAL A 225 -3.46 1.63 -9.99
N ALA A 226 -3.43 0.74 -9.00
CA ALA A 226 -4.62 0.19 -8.36
C ALA A 226 -5.50 1.28 -7.72
N ALA A 227 -4.90 2.24 -7.01
CA ALA A 227 -5.62 3.36 -6.41
C ALA A 227 -6.29 4.25 -7.46
N VAL A 228 -5.58 4.56 -8.56
CA VAL A 228 -6.11 5.35 -9.68
C VAL A 228 -7.22 4.59 -10.42
N LEU A 229 -6.98 3.33 -10.74
CA LEU A 229 -7.94 2.45 -11.41
C LEU A 229 -9.23 2.32 -10.61
N GLY A 230 -9.13 2.16 -9.30
CA GLY A 230 -10.28 2.06 -8.42
C GLY A 230 -11.04 3.37 -8.24
N GLY A 231 -10.37 4.51 -8.42
CA GLY A 231 -10.84 5.87 -8.15
C GLY A 231 -10.12 6.45 -6.93
N ILE A 232 -9.14 7.29 -7.21
CA ILE A 232 -8.25 7.85 -6.18
C ILE A 232 -9.06 8.69 -5.17
N GLY A 233 -8.82 8.49 -3.87
CA GLY A 233 -9.58 9.11 -2.78
C GLY A 233 -10.80 8.28 -2.32
N ILE A 234 -11.14 7.19 -3.02
CA ILE A 234 -12.28 6.31 -2.67
C ILE A 234 -11.74 4.97 -2.15
N ILE A 235 -11.89 4.73 -0.84
CA ILE A 235 -11.33 3.55 -0.15
C ILE A 235 -11.79 2.22 -0.77
N PRO A 236 -13.12 1.95 -0.93
CA PRO A 236 -13.56 0.72 -1.56
C PRO A 236 -13.10 0.60 -3.02
N GLY A 237 -12.94 1.72 -3.72
CA GLY A 237 -12.39 1.75 -5.08
C GLY A 237 -10.96 1.26 -5.13
N ALA A 238 -10.08 1.82 -4.28
CA ALA A 238 -8.68 1.41 -4.22
C ALA A 238 -8.52 -0.07 -3.84
N ALA A 239 -9.33 -0.59 -2.92
CA ALA A 239 -9.33 -2.01 -2.59
C ALA A 239 -9.70 -2.87 -3.80
N LEU A 240 -10.78 -2.53 -4.51
CA LEU A 240 -11.18 -3.22 -5.75
C LEU A 240 -10.08 -3.13 -6.82
N GLY A 241 -9.46 -1.95 -6.99
CA GLY A 241 -8.34 -1.77 -7.91
C GLY A 241 -7.17 -2.72 -7.59
N GLY A 242 -6.81 -2.87 -6.32
CA GLY A 242 -5.79 -3.82 -5.88
C GLY A 242 -6.12 -5.26 -6.26
N PHE A 243 -7.35 -5.70 -6.01
CA PHE A 243 -7.79 -7.04 -6.42
C PHE A 243 -7.78 -7.23 -7.95
N VAL A 244 -8.22 -6.22 -8.71
CA VAL A 244 -8.18 -6.27 -10.18
C VAL A 244 -6.74 -6.40 -10.69
N ILE A 245 -5.80 -5.61 -10.17
CA ILE A 245 -4.38 -5.70 -10.55
C ILE A 245 -3.81 -7.08 -10.24
N GLY A 246 -4.06 -7.62 -9.03
CA GLY A 246 -3.58 -8.95 -8.65
C GLY A 246 -4.14 -10.06 -9.54
N LEU A 247 -5.42 -9.97 -9.93
CA LEU A 247 -6.03 -10.90 -10.88
C LEU A 247 -5.40 -10.79 -12.26
N LEU A 248 -5.25 -9.57 -12.81
CA LEU A 248 -4.66 -9.34 -14.12
C LEU A 248 -3.23 -9.89 -14.20
N GLU A 249 -2.42 -9.65 -13.17
CA GLU A 249 -1.03 -10.12 -13.12
C GLU A 249 -0.94 -11.66 -13.10
N THR A 250 -1.79 -12.30 -12.30
CA THR A 250 -1.81 -13.77 -12.25
C THR A 250 -2.39 -14.42 -13.48
N PHE A 251 -3.39 -13.81 -14.13
CA PHE A 251 -3.90 -14.30 -15.41
C PHE A 251 -2.88 -14.10 -16.53
N ALA A 252 -2.18 -12.95 -16.61
CA ALA A 252 -1.11 -12.73 -17.58
C ALA A 252 -0.03 -13.82 -17.48
N THR A 253 0.36 -14.16 -16.24
CA THR A 253 1.31 -15.24 -15.98
C THR A 253 0.75 -16.62 -16.43
N ALA A 254 -0.54 -16.89 -16.22
CA ALA A 254 -1.18 -18.16 -16.56
C ALA A 254 -1.26 -18.43 -18.07
N ILE A 255 -1.36 -17.40 -18.89
CA ILE A 255 -1.39 -17.50 -20.36
C ILE A 255 0.01 -17.43 -21.00
N GLY A 256 1.08 -17.49 -20.18
CA GLY A 256 2.46 -17.49 -20.67
C GLY A 256 3.06 -16.10 -20.93
N LEU A 257 2.35 -15.02 -20.55
CA LEU A 257 2.80 -13.64 -20.71
C LEU A 257 3.43 -13.07 -19.44
N SER A 258 4.22 -13.88 -18.70
CA SER A 258 4.84 -13.47 -17.44
C SER A 258 5.74 -12.25 -17.58
N ASP A 259 6.48 -12.12 -18.68
CA ASP A 259 7.39 -11.00 -18.92
C ASP A 259 6.63 -9.69 -19.24
N PHE A 260 5.40 -9.82 -19.74
CA PHE A 260 4.53 -8.70 -20.10
C PHE A 260 3.50 -8.34 -19.02
N ARG A 261 3.52 -9.02 -17.87
CA ARG A 261 2.52 -8.80 -16.79
C ARG A 261 2.41 -7.33 -16.37
N ASP A 262 3.56 -6.65 -16.24
CA ASP A 262 3.60 -5.24 -15.85
C ASP A 262 3.11 -4.33 -16.97
N ALA A 263 3.50 -4.60 -18.21
CA ALA A 263 3.02 -3.88 -19.38
C ALA A 263 1.49 -3.99 -19.54
N ILE A 264 0.91 -5.17 -19.29
CA ILE A 264 -0.54 -5.39 -19.33
C ILE A 264 -1.24 -4.54 -18.26
N VAL A 265 -0.72 -4.52 -17.04
CA VAL A 265 -1.27 -3.72 -15.92
C VAL A 265 -1.29 -2.23 -16.29
N TYR A 266 -0.19 -1.71 -16.82
CA TYR A 266 -0.09 -0.30 -17.22
C TYR A 266 -0.94 0.03 -18.45
N ALA A 267 -1.01 -0.88 -19.43
CA ALA A 267 -1.87 -0.70 -20.60
C ALA A 267 -3.35 -0.61 -20.20
N ILE A 268 -3.81 -1.49 -19.30
CA ILE A 268 -5.17 -1.45 -18.78
C ILE A 268 -5.45 -0.15 -18.02
N LEU A 269 -4.49 0.35 -17.23
CA LEU A 269 -4.62 1.66 -16.59
C LEU A 269 -4.87 2.76 -17.65
N ILE A 270 -4.05 2.80 -18.70
CA ILE A 270 -4.16 3.81 -19.76
C ILE A 270 -5.55 3.72 -20.40
N VAL A 271 -5.99 2.54 -20.78
CA VAL A 271 -7.32 2.32 -21.39
C VAL A 271 -8.44 2.79 -20.46
N ILE A 272 -8.37 2.43 -19.18
CA ILE A 272 -9.40 2.85 -18.21
C ILE A 272 -9.40 4.36 -18.02
N LEU A 273 -8.24 5.02 -17.92
CA LEU A 273 -8.16 6.47 -17.77
C LEU A 273 -8.67 7.22 -19.02
N LEU A 274 -8.49 6.66 -20.23
CA LEU A 274 -9.03 7.23 -21.45
C LEU A 274 -10.57 7.14 -21.51
N ILE A 275 -11.14 6.05 -20.99
CA ILE A 275 -12.61 5.81 -21.00
C ILE A 275 -13.28 6.43 -19.77
N ARG A 276 -12.63 6.31 -18.60
CA ARG A 276 -13.15 6.75 -17.30
C ARG A 276 -12.04 7.41 -16.46
N PRO A 277 -11.73 8.70 -16.68
CA PRO A 277 -10.63 9.39 -15.99
C PRO A 277 -10.79 9.46 -14.48
N ALA A 278 -12.01 9.32 -13.96
CA ALA A 278 -12.27 9.25 -12.53
C ALA A 278 -12.02 7.86 -11.90
N GLY A 279 -11.68 6.83 -12.68
CA GLY A 279 -11.57 5.44 -12.24
C GLY A 279 -12.92 4.72 -12.15
N ILE A 280 -12.90 3.43 -11.74
CA ILE A 280 -14.09 2.54 -11.75
C ILE A 280 -15.21 3.07 -10.85
N LEU A 281 -14.88 3.46 -9.60
CA LEU A 281 -15.84 4.00 -8.62
C LEU A 281 -15.74 5.50 -8.43
N GLY A 282 -14.88 6.18 -9.19
CA GLY A 282 -14.70 7.63 -9.14
C GLY A 282 -15.96 8.38 -9.57
N LYS A 283 -16.20 9.52 -8.92
CA LYS A 283 -17.25 10.47 -9.33
C LYS A 283 -16.63 11.56 -10.18
N ASN A 284 -17.21 11.83 -11.34
CA ASN A 284 -16.85 13.01 -12.14
C ASN A 284 -17.29 14.27 -11.37
N VAL A 285 -16.39 14.82 -10.57
CA VAL A 285 -16.59 16.15 -9.98
C VAL A 285 -16.11 17.14 -11.05
N LYS A 286 -17.03 17.84 -11.69
CA LYS A 286 -16.68 19.01 -12.52
C LYS A 286 -16.05 20.03 -11.57
N GLU A 287 -14.75 20.29 -11.72
CA GLU A 287 -14.16 21.47 -11.07
C GLU A 287 -14.94 22.70 -11.55
N LYS A 288 -15.59 23.37 -10.62
CA LYS A 288 -16.13 24.70 -10.92
C LYS A 288 -14.92 25.62 -11.11
N VAL A 289 -14.68 25.98 -12.36
CA VAL A 289 -13.76 27.04 -12.74
C VAL A 289 -14.28 28.34 -12.18
#